data_2835d6d61d91d41fe6522809deef3e13
#
_entry.id   2835d6d61d91d41fe6522809deef3e13
#
_cell.length_a   1.000
_cell.length_b   1.000
_cell.length_c   1.000
_cell.angle_alpha   90.00
_cell.angle_beta   90.00
_cell.angle_gamma   90.00
#
_symmetry.space_group_name_H-M   'P 1'
#
loop_
_entity.id
_entity.type
_entity.pdbx_description
1 polymer ?
#
loop_
_entity_poly.entity_id
_entity_poly.type
_entity_poly.pdbx_seq_one_letter_code
_entity_poly.pdbx_strand_id
1 'polypeptide(L)'
;MKWFFVCLAVVHALGCHASASAQSGQKLVAAYSSLSATQATLWLAKEAGAFQRHGLDVDLIYISTGTKMVQALVGGDIKISQVGGAAPLAARLRGAEIKIIAVAFNTLALSMITQTDIRAITDLKGKRLGISRFGSNTDFGTRYLLKKHNIADRDVTFLQFGEAQAIFAALQSGTIHGGVLSYPTTALAIRKGFKELVDFSDVGIEFPNSEVVVTDRFLQSQPDMARRFLMGYAEGLHRYKTDGAFTKRVMGKYLRVQDQAVLDETYNLFAPKMPRIPYPTLNGIRLALESLADEPRAKTAKPEEFYDDTILRNLEREGFFRQLYR
;
A
#
# COMPACT_ATOMS: atom_id res chain seq x y z
N MET A 1 -5.07 -47.49 79.76
CA MET A 1 -4.14 -47.26 78.62
C MET A 1 -5.04 -47.01 77.39
N LYS A 2 -5.22 -45.69 77.01
CA LYS A 2 -6.11 -45.26 75.92
C LYS A 2 -5.27 -44.75 74.81
N TRP A 3 -5.33 -45.37 73.66
CA TRP A 3 -4.63 -44.94 72.43
C TRP A 3 -5.52 -44.02 71.60
N PHE A 4 -5.11 -42.80 71.39
CA PHE A 4 -5.76 -41.81 70.50
C PHE A 4 -5.16 -41.97 69.10
N PHE A 5 -5.97 -42.33 68.12
CA PHE A 5 -5.65 -42.23 66.70
C PHE A 5 -6.04 -40.82 66.19
N VAL A 6 -5.03 -40.08 65.76
CA VAL A 6 -5.22 -38.81 65.06
C VAL A 6 -5.25 -39.10 63.55
N CYS A 7 -6.41 -38.98 62.93
CA CYS A 7 -6.53 -39.02 61.46
C CYS A 7 -6.13 -37.66 60.89
N LEU A 8 -5.03 -37.61 60.16
CA LEU A 8 -4.61 -36.44 59.41
C LEU A 8 -5.29 -36.46 58.03
N ALA A 9 -6.28 -35.58 57.80
CA ALA A 9 -6.94 -35.40 56.51
C ALA A 9 -6.05 -34.48 55.63
N VAL A 10 -5.41 -35.05 54.61
CA VAL A 10 -4.69 -34.31 53.59
C VAL A 10 -5.71 -33.85 52.54
N VAL A 11 -6.04 -32.55 52.56
CA VAL A 11 -6.83 -31.90 51.52
C VAL A 11 -5.94 -31.63 50.33
N HIS A 12 -6.09 -32.42 49.26
CA HIS A 12 -5.49 -32.14 47.99
C HIS A 12 -6.29 -31.04 47.29
N ALA A 13 -5.80 -29.80 47.34
CA ALA A 13 -6.30 -28.73 46.48
C ALA A 13 -5.84 -28.99 45.04
N LEU A 14 -6.71 -29.55 44.22
CA LEU A 14 -6.54 -29.61 42.77
C LEU A 14 -6.63 -28.17 42.21
N GLY A 15 -5.47 -27.49 42.06
CA GLY A 15 -5.37 -26.26 41.35
C GLY A 15 -5.67 -26.52 39.86
N CYS A 16 -6.87 -26.17 39.40
CA CYS A 16 -7.18 -26.04 38.00
C CYS A 16 -6.28 -24.91 37.40
N HIS A 17 -5.13 -25.28 36.91
CA HIS A 17 -4.37 -24.37 36.02
C HIS A 17 -5.12 -24.36 34.70
N ALA A 18 -6.04 -23.40 34.52
CA ALA A 18 -6.54 -23.06 33.21
C ALA A 18 -5.34 -22.54 32.39
N SER A 19 -4.70 -23.45 31.66
CA SER A 19 -3.76 -23.08 30.60
C SER A 19 -4.56 -22.25 29.61
N ALA A 20 -4.41 -20.92 29.66
CA ALA A 20 -4.85 -20.05 28.60
C ALA A 20 -4.10 -20.50 27.34
N SER A 21 -4.70 -21.40 26.57
CA SER A 21 -4.25 -21.73 25.23
C SER A 21 -4.26 -20.43 24.47
N ALA A 22 -3.09 -19.84 24.24
CA ALA A 22 -2.94 -18.73 23.34
C ALA A 22 -3.49 -19.21 22.00
N GLN A 23 -4.70 -18.79 21.66
CA GLN A 23 -5.37 -19.14 20.43
C GLN A 23 -4.46 -18.64 19.29
N SER A 24 -3.72 -19.57 18.68
CA SER A 24 -2.83 -19.25 17.56
C SER A 24 -3.71 -18.59 16.49
N GLY A 25 -3.39 -17.33 16.15
CA GLY A 25 -4.14 -16.58 15.18
C GLY A 25 -4.23 -17.34 13.85
N GLN A 26 -5.32 -17.17 13.13
CA GLN A 26 -5.49 -17.77 11.81
C GLN A 26 -4.42 -17.23 10.85
N LYS A 27 -3.62 -18.12 10.26
CA LYS A 27 -2.52 -17.75 9.37
C LYS A 27 -3.02 -17.11 8.09
N LEU A 28 -2.37 -16.03 7.69
CA LEU A 28 -2.68 -15.28 6.48
C LEU A 28 -1.39 -14.71 5.89
N VAL A 29 -1.18 -14.91 4.58
CA VAL A 29 -0.11 -14.24 3.85
C VAL A 29 -0.69 -13.02 3.16
N ALA A 30 -0.13 -11.85 3.49
CA ALA A 30 -0.39 -10.59 2.82
C ALA A 30 0.90 -10.04 2.20
N ALA A 31 0.77 -9.34 1.08
CA ALA A 31 1.94 -8.85 0.36
C ALA A 31 1.85 -7.34 0.09
N TYR A 32 3.01 -6.69 -0.09
CA TYR A 32 3.12 -5.28 -0.47
C TYR A 32 4.03 -5.12 -1.69
N SER A 33 3.73 -4.12 -2.55
CA SER A 33 4.30 -4.05 -3.91
C SER A 33 5.48 -3.10 -4.07
N SER A 34 5.80 -2.28 -3.06
CA SER A 34 6.91 -1.32 -3.15
C SER A 34 7.53 -1.01 -1.79
N LEU A 35 8.80 -0.63 -1.81
CA LEU A 35 9.50 -0.04 -0.67
C LEU A 35 9.26 1.48 -0.66
N SER A 36 8.02 1.86 -0.35
CA SER A 36 7.53 3.25 -0.30
C SER A 36 6.81 3.51 1.01
N ALA A 37 6.90 4.74 1.51
CA ALA A 37 6.21 5.16 2.71
C ALA A 37 4.68 4.98 2.63
N THR A 38 4.11 4.99 1.42
CA THR A 38 2.67 4.74 1.20
C THR A 38 2.25 3.31 1.55
N GLN A 39 3.21 2.36 1.65
CA GLN A 39 2.94 0.97 2.05
C GLN A 39 2.98 0.77 3.58
N ALA A 40 3.40 1.79 4.34
CA ALA A 40 3.70 1.63 5.77
C ALA A 40 2.47 1.27 6.62
N THR A 41 1.25 1.56 6.19
CA THR A 41 0.02 1.16 6.89
C THR A 41 0.00 -0.33 7.23
N LEU A 42 0.37 -1.18 6.27
CA LEU A 42 0.43 -2.62 6.46
C LEU A 42 1.52 -3.05 7.44
N TRP A 43 2.70 -2.41 7.34
CA TRP A 43 3.83 -2.67 8.27
C TRP A 43 3.49 -2.23 9.69
N LEU A 44 2.87 -1.05 9.84
CA LEU A 44 2.43 -0.53 11.13
C LEU A 44 1.40 -1.44 11.79
N ALA A 45 0.45 -1.95 11.04
CA ALA A 45 -0.53 -2.93 11.55
C ALA A 45 0.16 -4.20 12.08
N LYS A 46 1.14 -4.73 11.35
CA LYS A 46 1.93 -5.91 11.78
C LYS A 46 2.75 -5.61 13.02
N GLU A 47 3.58 -4.54 12.99
CA GLU A 47 4.51 -4.19 14.08
C GLU A 47 3.78 -3.75 15.36
N ALA A 48 2.58 -3.20 15.24
CA ALA A 48 1.72 -2.86 16.37
C ALA A 48 0.95 -4.05 16.96
N GLY A 49 1.06 -5.24 16.39
CA GLY A 49 0.27 -6.40 16.79
C GLY A 49 -1.23 -6.25 16.51
N ALA A 50 -1.62 -5.36 15.58
CA ALA A 50 -3.02 -5.09 15.30
C ALA A 50 -3.75 -6.32 14.73
N PHE A 51 -3.11 -7.04 13.83
CA PHE A 51 -3.67 -8.26 13.26
C PHE A 51 -3.89 -9.35 14.32
N GLN A 52 -2.94 -9.51 15.25
CA GLN A 52 -3.04 -10.50 16.35
C GLN A 52 -4.22 -10.17 17.28
N ARG A 53 -4.48 -8.88 17.57
CA ARG A 53 -5.67 -8.48 18.36
C ARG A 53 -6.98 -8.89 17.71
N HIS A 54 -6.99 -9.01 16.38
CA HIS A 54 -8.14 -9.48 15.61
C HIS A 54 -8.04 -10.97 15.25
N GLY A 55 -7.18 -11.75 15.93
CA GLY A 55 -7.09 -13.19 15.77
C GLY A 55 -6.46 -13.65 14.45
N LEU A 56 -5.62 -12.80 13.82
CA LEU A 56 -4.89 -13.12 12.60
C LEU A 56 -3.38 -13.17 12.85
N ASP A 57 -2.72 -14.21 12.37
CA ASP A 57 -1.28 -14.28 12.25
C ASP A 57 -0.89 -13.96 10.79
N VAL A 58 -0.53 -12.70 10.54
CA VAL A 58 -0.26 -12.20 9.20
C VAL A 58 1.22 -12.22 8.90
N ASP A 59 1.63 -13.00 7.91
CA ASP A 59 2.97 -12.93 7.34
C ASP A 59 2.99 -11.92 6.19
N LEU A 60 3.98 -11.01 6.22
CA LEU A 60 4.15 -10.00 5.19
C LEU A 60 5.28 -10.39 4.23
N ILE A 61 4.97 -10.43 2.93
CA ILE A 61 5.96 -10.67 1.90
C ILE A 61 6.05 -9.48 0.94
N TYR A 62 7.25 -9.23 0.44
CA TYR A 62 7.50 -8.23 -0.57
C TYR A 62 7.49 -8.87 -1.96
N ILE A 63 6.63 -8.37 -2.85
CA ILE A 63 6.59 -8.76 -4.27
C ILE A 63 6.71 -7.49 -5.10
N SER A 64 7.89 -7.27 -5.68
CA SER A 64 8.17 -6.02 -6.39
C SER A 64 7.21 -5.81 -7.56
N THR A 65 6.69 -4.58 -7.69
CA THR A 65 5.79 -4.05 -8.71
C THR A 65 4.34 -4.56 -8.65
N GLY A 66 3.40 -3.64 -8.96
CA GLY A 66 1.97 -3.94 -8.94
C GLY A 66 1.56 -5.05 -9.91
N THR A 67 2.19 -5.12 -11.08
CA THR A 67 1.87 -6.15 -12.08
C THR A 67 2.20 -7.56 -11.62
N LYS A 68 3.37 -7.78 -10.99
CA LYS A 68 3.73 -9.07 -10.40
C LYS A 68 2.85 -9.42 -9.20
N MET A 69 2.51 -8.41 -8.38
CA MET A 69 1.63 -8.57 -7.22
C MET A 69 0.26 -9.10 -7.63
N VAL A 70 -0.35 -8.49 -8.65
CA VAL A 70 -1.66 -8.93 -9.17
C VAL A 70 -1.59 -10.35 -9.73
N GLN A 71 -0.51 -10.72 -10.42
CA GLN A 71 -0.30 -12.09 -10.89
C GLN A 71 -0.28 -13.09 -9.73
N ALA A 72 0.46 -12.81 -8.65
CA ALA A 72 0.51 -13.68 -7.47
C ALA A 72 -0.84 -13.78 -6.74
N LEU A 73 -1.62 -12.67 -6.70
CA LEU A 73 -2.95 -12.65 -6.12
C LEU A 73 -3.94 -13.52 -6.93
N VAL A 74 -3.95 -13.34 -8.24
CA VAL A 74 -4.83 -14.11 -9.15
C VAL A 74 -4.42 -15.59 -9.19
N GLY A 75 -3.11 -15.87 -9.13
CA GLY A 75 -2.57 -17.24 -9.04
C GLY A 75 -2.87 -17.93 -7.71
N GLY A 76 -3.27 -17.17 -6.67
CA GLY A 76 -3.61 -17.71 -5.35
C GLY A 76 -2.42 -17.91 -4.40
N ASP A 77 -1.22 -17.47 -4.80
CA ASP A 77 0.00 -17.52 -3.98
C ASP A 77 -0.13 -16.63 -2.72
N ILE A 78 -0.89 -15.55 -2.83
CA ILE A 78 -1.23 -14.67 -1.73
C ILE A 78 -2.75 -14.47 -1.66
N LYS A 79 -3.28 -14.09 -0.49
CA LYS A 79 -4.73 -13.86 -0.29
C LYS A 79 -5.10 -12.39 -0.28
N ILE A 80 -4.21 -11.54 0.21
CA ILE A 80 -4.40 -10.09 0.33
C ILE A 80 -3.15 -9.38 -0.18
N SER A 81 -3.34 -8.34 -0.96
CA SER A 81 -2.24 -7.49 -1.45
C SER A 81 -2.46 -6.03 -1.12
N GLN A 82 -1.37 -5.31 -0.81
CA GLN A 82 -1.33 -3.86 -0.82
C GLN A 82 -0.53 -3.40 -2.03
N VAL A 83 -1.21 -2.77 -2.99
CA VAL A 83 -0.70 -2.52 -4.35
C VAL A 83 -1.19 -1.18 -4.89
N GLY A 84 -0.67 -0.69 -5.98
CA GLY A 84 -1.16 0.52 -6.65
C GLY A 84 -2.24 0.21 -7.70
N GLY A 85 -3.23 1.08 -7.81
CA GLY A 85 -4.46 0.90 -8.55
C GLY A 85 -4.37 0.72 -10.05
N ALA A 86 -3.31 1.21 -10.71
CA ALA A 86 -3.15 1.01 -12.15
C ALA A 86 -3.13 -0.48 -12.53
N ALA A 87 -2.39 -1.31 -11.80
CA ALA A 87 -2.28 -2.73 -12.11
C ALA A 87 -3.55 -3.54 -11.77
N PRO A 88 -4.20 -3.38 -10.61
CA PRO A 88 -5.47 -4.05 -10.32
C PRO A 88 -6.60 -3.66 -11.30
N LEU A 89 -6.71 -2.38 -11.64
CA LEU A 89 -7.73 -1.90 -12.57
C LEU A 89 -7.53 -2.51 -13.96
N ALA A 90 -6.31 -2.48 -14.50
CA ALA A 90 -6.00 -3.09 -15.78
C ALA A 90 -6.27 -4.61 -15.78
N ALA A 91 -5.93 -5.31 -14.69
CA ALA A 91 -6.20 -6.75 -14.60
C ALA A 91 -7.70 -7.06 -14.57
N ARG A 92 -8.50 -6.27 -13.82
CA ARG A 92 -9.95 -6.45 -13.80
C ARG A 92 -10.60 -6.15 -15.16
N LEU A 93 -10.13 -5.14 -15.87
CA LEU A 93 -10.57 -4.88 -17.25
C LEU A 93 -10.33 -6.07 -18.16
N ARG A 94 -9.26 -6.85 -17.92
CA ARG A 94 -8.94 -8.08 -18.66
C ARG A 94 -9.64 -9.33 -18.11
N GLY A 95 -10.56 -9.17 -17.15
CA GLY A 95 -11.37 -10.26 -16.62
C GLY A 95 -10.88 -10.90 -15.33
N ALA A 96 -9.85 -10.35 -14.67
CA ALA A 96 -9.46 -10.85 -13.35
C ALA A 96 -10.57 -10.56 -12.32
N GLU A 97 -10.93 -11.58 -11.54
CA GLU A 97 -11.96 -11.49 -10.50
C GLU A 97 -11.34 -10.99 -9.19
N ILE A 98 -11.02 -9.70 -9.14
CA ILE A 98 -10.40 -9.03 -7.98
C ILE A 98 -11.13 -7.75 -7.62
N LYS A 99 -11.11 -7.36 -6.35
CA LYS A 99 -11.75 -6.14 -5.81
C LYS A 99 -10.79 -5.36 -4.92
N ILE A 100 -10.86 -4.04 -5.03
CA ILE A 100 -10.29 -3.10 -4.07
C ILE A 100 -11.23 -3.04 -2.87
N ILE A 101 -10.73 -3.31 -1.66
CA ILE A 101 -11.55 -3.29 -0.43
C ILE A 101 -11.15 -2.18 0.54
N ALA A 102 -10.00 -1.52 0.32
CA ALA A 102 -9.58 -0.34 1.05
C ALA A 102 -8.53 0.44 0.25
N VAL A 103 -8.40 1.75 0.50
CA VAL A 103 -7.36 2.60 -0.09
C VAL A 103 -6.75 3.50 0.98
N ALA A 104 -5.45 3.34 1.26
CA ALA A 104 -4.75 4.16 2.25
C ALA A 104 -4.34 5.54 1.70
N PHE A 105 -4.18 5.66 0.38
CA PHE A 105 -3.85 6.90 -0.30
C PHE A 105 -4.72 7.11 -1.54
N ASN A 106 -5.46 8.22 -1.57
CA ASN A 106 -6.31 8.58 -2.69
C ASN A 106 -5.68 9.68 -3.58
N THR A 107 -4.35 9.72 -3.64
CA THR A 107 -3.59 10.59 -4.54
C THR A 107 -2.34 9.87 -5.03
N LEU A 108 -1.86 10.25 -6.21
CA LEU A 108 -0.65 9.64 -6.78
C LEU A 108 0.59 10.21 -6.08
N ALA A 109 1.01 9.54 -5.00
CA ALA A 109 2.13 9.95 -4.13
C ALA A 109 3.49 9.58 -4.76
N LEU A 110 3.80 10.16 -5.90
CA LEU A 110 4.99 9.96 -6.72
C LEU A 110 5.52 11.29 -7.21
N SER A 111 6.81 11.33 -7.62
CA SER A 111 7.42 12.51 -8.20
C SER A 111 8.19 12.16 -9.48
N MET A 112 8.09 13.01 -10.50
CA MET A 112 8.99 12.99 -11.64
C MET A 112 10.30 13.70 -11.26
N ILE A 113 11.35 12.92 -11.10
CA ILE A 113 12.70 13.42 -10.80
C ILE A 113 13.54 13.40 -12.08
N THR A 114 14.29 14.46 -12.32
CA THR A 114 15.05 14.63 -13.57
C THR A 114 16.48 15.13 -13.32
N GLN A 115 17.30 15.03 -14.35
CA GLN A 115 18.56 15.76 -14.44
C GLN A 115 18.28 17.29 -14.40
N THR A 116 19.26 18.07 -13.97
CA THR A 116 19.09 19.51 -13.72
C THR A 116 18.92 20.36 -14.98
N ASP A 117 19.34 19.84 -16.14
CA ASP A 117 19.16 20.46 -17.44
C ASP A 117 17.72 20.38 -17.98
N ILE A 118 16.91 19.49 -17.44
CA ILE A 118 15.47 19.38 -17.73
C ILE A 118 14.73 20.46 -16.91
N ARG A 119 14.25 21.51 -17.58
CA ARG A 119 13.63 22.66 -16.91
C ARG A 119 12.11 22.66 -16.97
N ALA A 120 11.54 22.07 -18.00
CA ALA A 120 10.11 21.98 -18.25
C ALA A 120 9.72 20.58 -18.71
N ILE A 121 8.44 20.26 -18.65
CA ILE A 121 7.92 18.94 -19.05
C ILE A 121 8.14 18.70 -20.55
N THR A 122 8.10 19.76 -21.34
CA THR A 122 8.40 19.71 -22.80
C THR A 122 9.81 19.23 -23.10
N ASP A 123 10.76 19.44 -22.20
CA ASP A 123 12.16 19.01 -22.36
C ASP A 123 12.32 17.48 -22.25
N LEU A 124 11.27 16.78 -21.80
CA LEU A 124 11.24 15.31 -21.75
C LEU A 124 11.17 14.67 -23.15
N LYS A 125 10.79 15.44 -24.19
CA LYS A 125 10.76 14.94 -25.57
C LYS A 125 12.15 14.50 -26.03
N GLY A 126 12.24 13.29 -26.60
CA GLY A 126 13.49 12.64 -26.99
C GLY A 126 14.31 12.05 -25.84
N LYS A 127 13.81 12.10 -24.59
CA LYS A 127 14.56 11.64 -23.42
C LYS A 127 14.23 10.18 -23.04
N ARG A 128 15.18 9.58 -22.30
CA ARG A 128 15.00 8.27 -21.67
C ARG A 128 14.39 8.46 -20.28
N LEU A 129 13.25 7.82 -20.02
CA LEU A 129 12.50 7.92 -18.77
C LEU A 129 12.44 6.57 -18.06
N GLY A 130 12.75 6.57 -16.78
CA GLY A 130 12.70 5.38 -15.93
C GLY A 130 11.34 5.17 -15.26
N ILE A 131 10.81 3.96 -15.41
CA ILE A 131 9.59 3.50 -14.72
C ILE A 131 9.88 2.17 -14.02
N SER A 132 9.03 1.78 -13.07
CA SER A 132 9.18 0.46 -12.44
C SER A 132 8.83 -0.67 -13.44
N ARG A 133 7.62 -0.65 -13.98
CA ARG A 133 7.16 -1.57 -15.05
C ARG A 133 6.03 -0.94 -15.82
N PHE A 134 5.82 -1.40 -17.05
CA PHE A 134 4.61 -1.08 -17.81
C PHE A 134 3.35 -1.54 -17.03
N GLY A 135 2.32 -0.69 -17.01
CA GLY A 135 1.09 -0.89 -16.27
C GLY A 135 1.20 -0.68 -14.76
N SER A 136 2.29 -0.11 -14.25
CA SER A 136 2.44 0.31 -12.86
C SER A 136 2.03 1.78 -12.66
N ASN A 137 1.94 2.22 -11.38
CA ASN A 137 1.65 3.62 -11.07
C ASN A 137 2.70 4.59 -11.62
N THR A 138 3.98 4.17 -11.71
CA THR A 138 5.04 5.01 -12.30
C THR A 138 4.86 5.16 -13.81
N ASP A 139 4.47 4.12 -14.50
CA ASP A 139 4.11 4.17 -15.92
C ASP A 139 2.87 5.05 -16.15
N PHE A 140 1.83 4.80 -15.35
CA PHE A 140 0.62 5.61 -15.36
C PHE A 140 0.93 7.12 -15.19
N GLY A 141 1.64 7.48 -14.12
CA GLY A 141 1.98 8.88 -13.83
C GLY A 141 2.78 9.52 -14.96
N THR A 142 3.76 8.79 -15.52
CA THR A 142 4.56 9.28 -16.65
C THR A 142 3.69 9.56 -17.87
N ARG A 143 2.86 8.58 -18.30
CA ARG A 143 1.99 8.74 -19.47
C ARG A 143 0.94 9.83 -19.28
N TYR A 144 0.35 9.92 -18.08
CA TYR A 144 -0.58 10.98 -17.74
C TYR A 144 0.06 12.37 -17.91
N LEU A 145 1.29 12.54 -17.38
CA LEU A 145 2.05 13.79 -17.48
C LEU A 145 2.35 14.14 -18.95
N LEU A 146 2.87 13.19 -19.72
CA LEU A 146 3.18 13.38 -21.13
C LEU A 146 1.93 13.75 -21.95
N LYS A 147 0.83 13.03 -21.76
CA LYS A 147 -0.45 13.28 -22.44
C LYS A 147 -0.99 14.67 -22.14
N LYS A 148 -0.94 15.10 -20.86
CA LYS A 148 -1.39 16.43 -20.43
C LYS A 148 -0.61 17.57 -21.11
N HIS A 149 0.64 17.30 -21.51
CA HIS A 149 1.52 18.26 -22.18
C HIS A 149 1.69 17.99 -23.68
N ASN A 150 0.80 17.19 -24.30
CA ASN A 150 0.81 16.89 -25.73
C ASN A 150 2.11 16.24 -26.23
N ILE A 151 2.76 15.43 -25.39
CA ILE A 151 3.92 14.60 -25.74
C ILE A 151 3.42 13.18 -25.96
N ALA A 152 3.64 12.64 -27.17
CA ALA A 152 3.25 11.28 -27.47
C ALA A 152 4.25 10.28 -26.85
N ASP A 153 3.78 9.09 -26.45
CA ASP A 153 4.62 8.05 -25.86
C ASP A 153 5.83 7.69 -26.76
N ARG A 154 5.65 7.73 -28.06
CA ARG A 154 6.73 7.49 -29.05
C ARG A 154 7.80 8.57 -29.07
N ASP A 155 7.55 9.74 -28.47
CA ASP A 155 8.50 10.85 -28.38
C ASP A 155 9.48 10.70 -27.21
N VAL A 156 9.34 9.65 -26.39
CA VAL A 156 10.23 9.33 -25.27
C VAL A 156 10.62 7.85 -25.30
N THR A 157 11.68 7.49 -24.58
CA THR A 157 12.08 6.09 -24.43
C THR A 157 11.82 5.64 -22.99
N PHE A 158 10.93 4.69 -22.80
CA PHE A 158 10.66 4.10 -21.47
C PHE A 158 11.64 2.97 -21.17
N LEU A 159 12.27 3.03 -19.98
CA LEU A 159 13.13 1.97 -19.46
C LEU A 159 12.59 1.44 -18.13
N GLN A 160 12.52 0.10 -17.97
CA GLN A 160 11.95 -0.55 -16.80
C GLN A 160 13.06 -0.98 -15.82
N PHE A 161 12.96 -0.57 -14.56
CA PHE A 161 13.97 -0.83 -13.52
C PHE A 161 13.44 -1.66 -12.33
N GLY A 162 12.14 -1.85 -12.21
CA GLY A 162 11.52 -2.61 -11.12
C GLY A 162 11.25 -1.78 -9.86
N GLU A 163 12.21 -1.06 -9.34
CA GLU A 163 12.11 -0.37 -8.04
C GLU A 163 12.61 1.08 -8.11
N ALA A 164 12.13 1.92 -7.18
CA ALA A 164 12.53 3.34 -7.12
C ALA A 164 14.03 3.52 -6.93
N GLN A 165 14.68 2.66 -6.13
CA GLN A 165 16.13 2.70 -5.90
C GLN A 165 16.93 2.42 -7.18
N ALA A 166 16.46 1.50 -8.02
CA ALA A 166 17.11 1.20 -9.30
C ALA A 166 16.89 2.33 -10.33
N ILE A 167 15.71 2.96 -10.34
CA ILE A 167 15.46 4.17 -11.15
C ILE A 167 16.40 5.30 -10.70
N PHE A 168 16.56 5.50 -9.38
CA PHE A 168 17.47 6.52 -8.85
C PHE A 168 18.93 6.24 -9.22
N ALA A 169 19.39 5.00 -9.13
CA ALA A 169 20.73 4.62 -9.56
C ALA A 169 20.95 4.89 -11.07
N ALA A 170 19.92 4.65 -11.90
CA ALA A 170 19.97 4.96 -13.33
C ALA A 170 20.00 6.48 -13.62
N LEU A 171 19.34 7.30 -12.79
CA LEU A 171 19.48 8.76 -12.83
C LEU A 171 20.89 9.21 -12.47
N GLN A 172 21.48 8.64 -11.40
CA GLN A 172 22.83 8.97 -10.95
C GLN A 172 23.91 8.61 -11.99
N SER A 173 23.74 7.51 -12.71
CA SER A 173 24.65 7.09 -13.77
C SER A 173 24.44 7.82 -15.11
N GLY A 174 23.42 8.67 -15.24
CA GLY A 174 23.06 9.31 -16.51
C GLY A 174 22.45 8.36 -17.54
N THR A 175 22.13 7.13 -17.17
CA THR A 175 21.44 6.15 -18.04
C THR A 175 20.07 6.67 -18.47
N ILE A 176 19.38 7.39 -17.59
CA ILE A 176 18.09 8.05 -17.85
C ILE A 176 18.17 9.54 -17.54
N HIS A 177 17.29 10.33 -18.16
CA HIS A 177 17.20 11.77 -17.98
C HIS A 177 16.12 12.16 -16.97
N GLY A 178 15.13 11.31 -16.79
CA GLY A 178 14.06 11.46 -15.80
C GLY A 178 13.55 10.10 -15.33
N GLY A 179 12.92 10.06 -14.15
CA GLY A 179 12.33 8.85 -13.63
C GLY A 179 11.31 9.15 -12.54
N VAL A 180 10.30 8.29 -12.43
CA VAL A 180 9.27 8.46 -11.42
C VAL A 180 9.65 7.70 -10.15
N LEU A 181 9.80 8.45 -9.07
CA LEU A 181 10.22 7.96 -7.76
C LEU A 181 9.10 8.11 -6.73
N SER A 182 9.21 7.34 -5.65
CA SER A 182 8.40 7.47 -4.44
C SER A 182 9.27 7.83 -3.24
N TYR A 183 8.67 8.45 -2.22
CA TYR A 183 9.35 8.69 -0.95
C TYR A 183 9.62 7.37 -0.21
N PRO A 184 10.79 7.24 0.42
CA PRO A 184 11.79 8.29 0.68
C PRO A 184 12.82 8.49 -0.45
N THR A 185 12.83 7.71 -1.52
CA THR A 185 13.83 7.80 -2.60
C THR A 185 13.79 9.17 -3.30
N THR A 186 12.61 9.77 -3.43
CA THR A 186 12.44 11.16 -3.93
C THR A 186 13.26 12.14 -3.10
N ALA A 187 13.13 12.15 -1.77
CA ALA A 187 13.89 13.04 -0.90
C ALA A 187 15.41 12.84 -1.04
N LEU A 188 15.86 11.59 -1.14
CA LEU A 188 17.27 11.28 -1.35
C LEU A 188 17.77 11.81 -2.70
N ALA A 189 16.98 11.72 -3.75
CA ALA A 189 17.35 12.24 -5.09
C ALA A 189 17.48 13.78 -5.07
N ILE A 190 16.51 14.48 -4.46
CA ILE A 190 16.54 15.94 -4.31
C ILE A 190 17.80 16.38 -3.54
N ARG A 191 18.14 15.73 -2.43
CA ARG A 191 19.33 16.00 -1.63
C ARG A 191 20.64 15.73 -2.39
N LYS A 192 20.63 14.89 -3.41
CA LYS A 192 21.75 14.64 -4.32
C LYS A 192 21.81 15.62 -5.50
N GLY A 193 20.93 16.64 -5.51
CA GLY A 193 20.94 17.71 -6.51
C GLY A 193 20.09 17.44 -7.75
N PHE A 194 19.33 16.34 -7.79
CA PHE A 194 18.37 16.11 -8.87
C PHE A 194 17.15 17.02 -8.70
N LYS A 195 16.49 17.33 -9.82
CA LYS A 195 15.35 18.24 -9.83
C LYS A 195 14.05 17.45 -9.70
N GLU A 196 13.19 17.85 -8.76
CA GLU A 196 11.79 17.48 -8.79
C GLU A 196 11.07 18.34 -9.83
N LEU A 197 10.74 17.74 -10.97
CA LEU A 197 10.05 18.43 -12.06
C LEU A 197 8.55 18.54 -11.78
N VAL A 198 7.97 17.49 -11.19
CA VAL A 198 6.54 17.42 -10.80
C VAL A 198 6.39 16.54 -9.57
N ASP A 199 5.70 17.06 -8.54
CA ASP A 199 5.04 16.23 -7.53
C ASP A 199 3.62 15.93 -8.00
N PHE A 200 3.32 14.64 -8.28
CA PHE A 200 2.00 14.23 -8.74
C PHE A 200 0.92 14.39 -7.65
N SER A 201 1.29 14.43 -6.38
CA SER A 201 0.33 14.64 -5.29
C SER A 201 -0.23 16.07 -5.26
N ASP A 202 0.51 17.03 -5.82
CA ASP A 202 0.11 18.44 -5.86
C ASP A 202 -0.67 18.79 -7.14
N VAL A 203 -0.72 17.88 -8.12
CA VAL A 203 -1.47 18.09 -9.37
C VAL A 203 -2.98 17.94 -9.19
N GLY A 204 -3.45 17.63 -7.96
CA GLY A 204 -4.87 17.52 -7.63
C GLY A 204 -5.55 16.28 -8.22
N ILE A 205 -4.78 15.25 -8.56
CA ILE A 205 -5.30 14.01 -9.12
C ILE A 205 -5.75 13.10 -7.99
N GLU A 206 -7.05 12.83 -7.91
CA GLU A 206 -7.51 11.67 -7.16
C GLU A 206 -7.08 10.39 -7.90
N PHE A 207 -6.38 9.52 -7.19
CA PHE A 207 -5.92 8.27 -7.75
C PHE A 207 -5.82 7.23 -6.65
N PRO A 208 -6.40 6.03 -6.81
CA PRO A 208 -6.24 4.97 -5.84
C PRO A 208 -4.77 4.51 -5.84
N ASN A 209 -4.06 4.86 -4.78
CA ASN A 209 -2.64 4.55 -4.60
C ASN A 209 -2.45 3.87 -3.24
N SER A 210 -1.93 2.69 -3.19
CA SER A 210 -1.85 1.88 -1.98
C SER A 210 -3.18 1.27 -1.54
N GLU A 211 -3.68 0.39 -2.38
CA GLU A 211 -4.95 -0.31 -2.22
C GLU A 211 -4.77 -1.66 -1.57
N VAL A 212 -5.74 -2.05 -0.75
CA VAL A 212 -5.92 -3.44 -0.35
C VAL A 212 -6.79 -4.13 -1.38
N VAL A 213 -6.24 -5.14 -2.05
CA VAL A 213 -6.91 -5.89 -3.11
C VAL A 213 -6.97 -7.38 -2.77
N VAL A 214 -8.10 -7.96 -3.03
CA VAL A 214 -8.40 -9.39 -2.82
C VAL A 214 -9.12 -9.97 -4.03
N THR A 215 -9.24 -11.30 -4.10
CA THR A 215 -10.09 -11.94 -5.13
C THR A 215 -11.56 -11.95 -4.70
N ASP A 216 -12.48 -11.92 -5.67
CA ASP A 216 -13.93 -12.06 -5.42
C ASP A 216 -14.22 -13.36 -4.67
N ARG A 217 -13.51 -14.45 -5.02
CA ARG A 217 -13.58 -15.73 -4.33
C ARG A 217 -13.19 -15.64 -2.85
N PHE A 218 -12.13 -14.87 -2.52
CA PHE A 218 -11.71 -14.70 -1.13
C PHE A 218 -12.79 -13.98 -0.30
N LEU A 219 -13.39 -12.92 -0.84
CA LEU A 219 -14.48 -12.20 -0.17
C LEU A 219 -15.69 -13.09 0.08
N GLN A 220 -16.04 -13.95 -0.86
CA GLN A 220 -17.18 -14.86 -0.73
C GLN A 220 -16.92 -15.99 0.26
N SER A 221 -15.71 -16.58 0.24
CA SER A 221 -15.40 -17.76 1.05
C SER A 221 -14.90 -17.43 2.46
N GLN A 222 -14.30 -16.23 2.68
CA GLN A 222 -13.67 -15.83 3.94
C GLN A 222 -13.98 -14.36 4.33
N PRO A 223 -15.25 -13.94 4.33
CA PRO A 223 -15.63 -12.55 4.61
C PRO A 223 -15.21 -12.09 6.02
N ASP A 224 -15.26 -12.99 7.01
CA ASP A 224 -14.83 -12.70 8.38
C ASP A 224 -13.31 -12.45 8.46
N MET A 225 -12.50 -13.21 7.71
CA MET A 225 -11.05 -12.97 7.66
C MET A 225 -10.74 -11.62 7.01
N ALA A 226 -11.42 -11.26 5.91
CA ALA A 226 -11.30 -9.95 5.27
C ALA A 226 -11.68 -8.81 6.24
N ARG A 227 -12.76 -8.98 7.02
CA ARG A 227 -13.20 -8.01 8.03
C ARG A 227 -12.14 -7.82 9.14
N ARG A 228 -11.66 -8.91 9.74
CA ARG A 228 -10.62 -8.86 10.78
C ARG A 228 -9.33 -8.25 10.26
N PHE A 229 -8.96 -8.54 9.01
CA PHE A 229 -7.81 -7.91 8.38
C PHE A 229 -8.00 -6.39 8.23
N LEU A 230 -9.16 -5.93 7.75
CA LEU A 230 -9.46 -4.50 7.60
C LEU A 230 -9.50 -3.77 8.94
N MET A 231 -9.93 -4.42 10.03
CA MET A 231 -9.85 -3.84 11.37
C MET A 231 -8.39 -3.60 11.79
N GLY A 232 -7.52 -4.60 11.66
CA GLY A 232 -6.10 -4.45 11.94
C GLY A 232 -5.41 -3.43 11.02
N TYR A 233 -5.77 -3.41 9.74
CA TYR A 233 -5.28 -2.44 8.77
C TYR A 233 -5.66 -1.00 9.12
N ALA A 234 -6.91 -0.79 9.55
CA ALA A 234 -7.39 0.52 10.01
C ALA A 234 -6.66 1.01 11.27
N GLU A 235 -6.31 0.10 12.20
CA GLU A 235 -5.46 0.44 13.34
C GLU A 235 -4.03 0.85 12.91
N GLY A 236 -3.48 0.19 11.89
CA GLY A 236 -2.21 0.59 11.28
C GLY A 236 -2.28 1.99 10.66
N LEU A 237 -3.38 2.29 9.97
CA LEU A 237 -3.66 3.60 9.40
C LEU A 237 -3.80 4.68 10.48
N HIS A 238 -4.52 4.37 11.56
CA HIS A 238 -4.64 5.26 12.71
C HIS A 238 -3.27 5.58 13.32
N ARG A 239 -2.43 4.57 13.53
CA ARG A 239 -1.07 4.76 14.03
C ARG A 239 -0.21 5.61 13.11
N TYR A 240 -0.35 5.43 11.80
CA TYR A 240 0.35 6.29 10.85
C TYR A 240 0.06 7.78 11.10
N LYS A 241 -1.22 8.10 11.36
CA LYS A 241 -1.66 9.49 11.56
C LYS A 241 -1.28 10.06 12.92
N THR A 242 -1.27 9.23 13.97
CA THR A 242 -1.27 9.71 15.37
C THR A 242 0.01 9.41 16.14
N ASP A 243 0.84 8.48 15.66
CA ASP A 243 2.07 8.05 16.34
C ASP A 243 3.29 8.19 15.42
N GLY A 244 3.77 9.43 15.28
CA GLY A 244 4.88 9.74 14.37
C GLY A 244 6.20 9.05 14.78
N ALA A 245 6.46 8.88 16.07
CA ALA A 245 7.68 8.22 16.53
C ALA A 245 7.70 6.73 16.15
N PHE A 246 6.58 6.04 16.38
CA PHE A 246 6.42 4.64 15.98
C PHE A 246 6.46 4.48 14.47
N THR A 247 5.75 5.35 13.73
CA THR A 247 5.67 5.32 12.27
C THR A 247 7.05 5.48 11.64
N LYS A 248 7.83 6.47 12.06
CA LYS A 248 9.18 6.69 11.54
C LYS A 248 10.12 5.54 11.84
N ARG A 249 10.07 4.96 13.04
CA ARG A 249 10.85 3.76 13.39
C ARG A 249 10.51 2.57 12.50
N VAL A 250 9.23 2.30 12.28
CA VAL A 250 8.78 1.21 11.40
C VAL A 250 9.16 1.48 9.94
N MET A 251 8.96 2.70 9.46
CA MET A 251 9.41 3.08 8.11
C MET A 251 10.92 2.89 7.96
N GLY A 252 11.73 3.35 8.91
CA GLY A 252 13.18 3.17 8.90
C GLY A 252 13.60 1.70 8.78
N LYS A 253 12.91 0.81 9.53
CA LYS A 253 13.14 -0.65 9.48
C LYS A 253 12.86 -1.24 8.10
N TYR A 254 11.66 -0.99 7.53
CA TYR A 254 11.23 -1.63 6.28
C TYR A 254 11.87 -1.01 5.04
N LEU A 255 12.08 0.31 5.05
CA LEU A 255 12.70 1.05 3.95
C LEU A 255 14.24 1.03 4.02
N ARG A 256 14.82 0.53 5.13
CA ARG A 256 16.25 0.53 5.40
C ARG A 256 16.86 1.94 5.34
N VAL A 257 16.13 2.93 5.84
CA VAL A 257 16.55 4.33 5.91
C VAL A 257 16.87 4.67 7.36
N GLN A 258 18.11 5.17 7.60
CA GLN A 258 18.59 5.60 8.93
C GLN A 258 18.59 7.12 9.08
N ASP A 259 18.55 7.86 7.97
CA ASP A 259 18.52 9.33 7.98
C ASP A 259 17.20 9.83 8.57
N GLN A 260 17.29 10.34 9.83
CA GLN A 260 16.13 10.80 10.55
C GLN A 260 15.44 11.99 9.86
N ALA A 261 16.20 12.87 9.23
CA ALA A 261 15.63 14.03 8.53
C ALA A 261 14.81 13.59 7.28
N VAL A 262 15.24 12.52 6.59
CA VAL A 262 14.48 11.91 5.48
C VAL A 262 13.19 11.27 6.02
N LEU A 263 13.25 10.60 7.17
CA LEU A 263 12.07 9.98 7.78
C LEU A 263 11.09 11.04 8.29
N ASP A 264 11.57 12.13 8.87
CA ASP A 264 10.75 13.25 9.33
C ASP A 264 10.04 13.94 8.16
N GLU A 265 10.78 14.25 7.10
CA GLU A 265 10.22 14.83 5.87
C GLU A 265 9.14 13.92 5.26
N THR A 266 9.45 12.62 5.12
CA THR A 266 8.52 11.63 4.58
C THR A 266 7.24 11.52 5.43
N TYR A 267 7.38 11.46 6.75
CA TYR A 267 6.23 11.39 7.65
C TYR A 267 5.37 12.64 7.57
N ASN A 268 5.99 13.83 7.65
CA ASN A 268 5.29 15.11 7.62
C ASN A 268 4.54 15.34 6.29
N LEU A 269 5.09 14.84 5.18
CA LEU A 269 4.44 14.92 3.87
C LEU A 269 3.19 14.03 3.80
N PHE A 270 3.23 12.82 4.34
CA PHE A 270 2.20 11.82 4.10
C PHE A 270 1.17 11.66 5.22
N ALA A 271 1.55 11.81 6.48
CA ALA A 271 0.61 11.61 7.59
C ALA A 271 -0.67 12.48 7.52
N PRO A 272 -0.58 13.77 7.11
CA PRO A 272 -1.77 14.59 6.92
C PRO A 272 -2.68 14.12 5.78
N LYS A 273 -2.10 13.50 4.74
CA LYS A 273 -2.83 13.05 3.53
C LYS A 273 -3.54 11.70 3.75
N MET A 274 -3.27 10.98 4.86
CA MET A 274 -3.94 9.72 5.17
C MET A 274 -5.43 9.94 5.52
N PRO A 275 -6.37 9.17 4.95
CA PRO A 275 -7.78 9.25 5.34
C PRO A 275 -8.00 8.70 6.76
N ARG A 276 -9.11 9.04 7.40
CA ARG A 276 -9.52 8.40 8.67
C ARG A 276 -10.14 7.03 8.43
N ILE A 277 -10.89 6.90 7.35
CA ILE A 277 -11.47 5.63 6.88
C ILE A 277 -10.93 5.39 5.48
N PRO A 278 -10.34 4.22 5.20
CA PRO A 278 -9.65 3.97 3.94
C PRO A 278 -10.63 3.62 2.79
N TYR A 279 -11.61 4.47 2.53
CA TYR A 279 -12.56 4.28 1.43
C TYR A 279 -11.90 4.44 0.06
N PRO A 280 -12.22 3.56 -0.91
CA PRO A 280 -11.96 3.82 -2.33
C PRO A 280 -12.70 5.07 -2.82
N THR A 281 -12.10 5.86 -3.69
CA THR A 281 -12.76 7.01 -4.32
C THR A 281 -13.23 6.68 -5.72
N LEU A 282 -14.51 6.95 -6.02
CA LEU A 282 -15.08 6.76 -7.36
C LEU A 282 -14.37 7.62 -8.40
N ASN A 283 -14.07 8.88 -8.05
CA ASN A 283 -13.37 9.79 -8.96
C ASN A 283 -11.97 9.30 -9.29
N GLY A 284 -11.23 8.80 -8.30
CA GLY A 284 -9.90 8.24 -8.52
C GLY A 284 -9.93 7.02 -9.45
N ILE A 285 -10.89 6.12 -9.26
CA ILE A 285 -11.06 4.95 -10.13
C ILE A 285 -11.44 5.39 -11.55
N ARG A 286 -12.37 6.35 -11.70
CA ARG A 286 -12.77 6.89 -13.01
C ARG A 286 -11.59 7.47 -13.77
N LEU A 287 -10.79 8.31 -13.12
CA LEU A 287 -9.60 8.90 -13.75
C LEU A 287 -8.57 7.85 -14.15
N ALA A 288 -8.38 6.84 -13.31
CA ALA A 288 -7.49 5.73 -13.64
C ALA A 288 -8.01 4.93 -14.84
N LEU A 289 -9.32 4.70 -14.95
CA LEU A 289 -9.94 4.05 -16.13
C LEU A 289 -9.80 4.89 -17.41
N GLU A 290 -9.96 6.20 -17.33
CA GLU A 290 -9.74 7.10 -18.47
C GLU A 290 -8.32 7.01 -19.03
N SER A 291 -7.34 6.78 -18.17
CA SER A 291 -5.95 6.61 -18.59
C SER A 291 -5.66 5.24 -19.20
N LEU A 292 -6.50 4.26 -18.92
CA LEU A 292 -6.46 2.93 -19.50
C LEU A 292 -7.36 2.82 -20.75
N ALA A 293 -7.62 3.94 -21.46
CA ALA A 293 -8.54 4.02 -22.59
C ALA A 293 -8.14 3.13 -23.78
N ASP A 294 -6.89 2.65 -23.83
CA ASP A 294 -6.43 1.66 -24.81
C ASP A 294 -6.97 0.25 -24.51
N GLU A 295 -7.42 -0.02 -23.28
CA GLU A 295 -8.13 -1.25 -22.92
C GLU A 295 -9.58 -1.13 -23.39
N PRO A 296 -10.08 -2.03 -24.26
CA PRO A 296 -11.41 -1.89 -24.88
C PRO A 296 -12.55 -1.72 -23.85
N ARG A 297 -12.49 -2.43 -22.71
CA ARG A 297 -13.49 -2.36 -21.65
C ARG A 297 -13.43 -1.08 -20.80
N ALA A 298 -12.33 -0.34 -20.81
CA ALA A 298 -12.19 0.85 -19.97
C ALA A 298 -13.24 1.94 -20.27
N LYS A 299 -13.67 2.03 -21.54
CA LYS A 299 -14.66 3.02 -21.99
C LYS A 299 -16.09 2.76 -21.48
N THR A 300 -16.41 1.52 -21.16
CA THR A 300 -17.76 1.09 -20.76
C THR A 300 -17.84 0.60 -19.32
N ALA A 301 -16.70 0.34 -18.69
CA ALA A 301 -16.63 -0.15 -17.32
C ALA A 301 -17.09 0.92 -16.32
N LYS A 302 -17.90 0.49 -15.34
CA LYS A 302 -18.35 1.38 -14.27
C LYS A 302 -17.37 1.30 -13.09
N PRO A 303 -16.99 2.42 -12.47
CA PRO A 303 -16.07 2.41 -11.33
C PRO A 303 -16.47 1.47 -10.19
N GLU A 304 -17.79 1.28 -9.98
CA GLU A 304 -18.36 0.39 -8.96
C GLU A 304 -18.01 -1.09 -9.17
N GLU A 305 -17.62 -1.48 -10.37
CA GLU A 305 -17.21 -2.86 -10.68
C GLU A 305 -15.85 -3.22 -10.04
N PHE A 306 -15.04 -2.23 -9.66
CA PHE A 306 -13.63 -2.40 -9.26
C PHE A 306 -13.42 -2.49 -7.76
N TYR A 307 -14.41 -2.13 -6.93
CA TYR A 307 -14.25 -2.13 -5.48
C TYR A 307 -15.43 -2.75 -4.75
N ASP A 308 -15.21 -3.07 -3.49
CA ASP A 308 -16.25 -3.47 -2.53
C ASP A 308 -15.90 -2.83 -1.17
N ASP A 309 -16.64 -1.81 -0.77
CA ASP A 309 -16.47 -1.12 0.49
C ASP A 309 -17.47 -1.56 1.58
N THR A 310 -18.22 -2.62 1.32
CA THR A 310 -19.28 -3.13 2.22
C THR A 310 -18.75 -3.38 3.64
N ILE A 311 -17.57 -3.98 3.77
CA ILE A 311 -16.98 -4.26 5.10
C ILE A 311 -16.66 -2.95 5.82
N LEU A 312 -16.06 -1.97 5.13
CA LEU A 312 -15.75 -0.67 5.73
C LEU A 312 -17.00 0.08 6.19
N ARG A 313 -18.06 0.09 5.36
CA ARG A 313 -19.36 0.69 5.72
C ARG A 313 -19.99 0.02 6.93
N ASN A 314 -19.89 -1.29 7.04
CA ASN A 314 -20.37 -2.04 8.20
C ASN A 314 -19.59 -1.65 9.46
N LEU A 315 -18.25 -1.65 9.40
CA LEU A 315 -17.39 -1.23 10.51
C LEU A 315 -17.68 0.23 10.94
N GLU A 316 -17.94 1.12 10.00
CA GLU A 316 -18.32 2.50 10.32
C GLU A 316 -19.68 2.58 11.04
N ARG A 317 -20.70 1.89 10.54
CA ARG A 317 -22.04 1.83 11.16
C ARG A 317 -22.00 1.23 12.57
N GLU A 318 -21.18 0.23 12.80
CA GLU A 318 -20.95 -0.40 14.12
C GLU A 318 -20.15 0.52 15.07
N GLY A 319 -19.63 1.64 14.60
CA GLY A 319 -18.90 2.61 15.41
C GLY A 319 -17.42 2.30 15.61
N PHE A 320 -16.85 1.32 14.90
CA PHE A 320 -15.45 0.93 15.03
C PHE A 320 -14.49 2.12 14.81
N PHE A 321 -14.65 2.88 13.73
CA PHE A 321 -13.80 4.04 13.47
C PHE A 321 -13.99 5.18 14.48
N ARG A 322 -15.22 5.35 15.00
CA ARG A 322 -15.48 6.32 16.07
C ARG A 322 -14.73 5.97 17.36
N GLN A 323 -14.65 4.71 17.69
CA GLN A 323 -13.90 4.22 18.86
C GLN A 323 -12.38 4.34 18.62
N LEU A 324 -11.92 4.02 17.42
CA LEU A 324 -10.51 4.05 17.06
C LEU A 324 -9.90 5.46 17.13
N TYR A 325 -10.69 6.51 16.86
CA TYR A 325 -10.24 7.91 16.83
C TYR A 325 -10.73 8.76 18.02
N ARG A 326 -11.14 8.12 19.11
CA ARG A 326 -11.38 8.78 20.41
C ARG A 326 -10.07 9.04 21.13
#